data_097fbc0a7a3e19ec3c3ad0b538d3eacf
#
_entry.id   097fbc0a7a3e19ec3c3ad0b538d3eacf
#
_cell.length_a   1.000
_cell.length_b   1.000
_cell.length_c   1.000
_cell.angle_alpha   90.00
_cell.angle_beta   90.00
_cell.angle_gamma   90.00
#
_symmetry.space_group_name_H-M   'P 1'
#
loop_
_entity.id
_entity.type
_entity.pdbx_description
1 polymer ?
#
loop_
_entity_poly.entity_id
_entity_poly.type
_entity_poly.pdbx_seq_one_letter_code
_entity_poly.pdbx_strand_id
1 'polypeptide(L)'
;MGTTEYIIAGAVALLLTGYVAWRFYRHQCLLRDRAHLMREAVRNRDFTFRLPLKGLFFGERAMQKALNDLSKDINVLTAQKEIESWQKLTRVLTHEIMNAATPISSISQAYLADPNIKGTPYEEGIQAIQKTSESLSNFVRNFRTITLVQELDMREVNLAGLCRSLRSLYPDLTWHTDIAPDTCIRADESMMMQVLTNLTKNAVEAGATDMDIRWNKALYVSNNGAPIPAEVRGEMFVPFFTTKRSGSGIGLSLSRQMTVMQGMKLSLAERPVPSYRTTFVIAP
;
A
#
# COMPACT_ATOMS: atom_id res chain seq x y z
N MET A 1 46.13 -53.02 -40.09
CA MET A 1 45.76 -51.89 -39.28
C MET A 1 47.00 -51.45 -38.51
N GLY A 2 47.54 -50.28 -38.87
CA GLY A 2 48.91 -49.93 -38.51
C GLY A 2 49.00 -49.17 -37.18
N THR A 3 50.19 -49.19 -36.62
CA THR A 3 50.58 -48.45 -35.38
C THR A 3 50.16 -46.97 -35.37
N THR A 4 50.02 -46.35 -36.52
CA THR A 4 49.51 -44.97 -36.72
C THR A 4 48.04 -44.78 -36.32
N GLU A 5 47.20 -45.78 -36.55
CA GLU A 5 45.77 -45.73 -36.16
C GLU A 5 45.61 -45.78 -34.63
N TYR A 6 46.41 -46.57 -33.93
CA TYR A 6 46.40 -46.62 -32.45
C TYR A 6 46.96 -45.33 -31.84
N ILE A 7 47.96 -44.69 -32.45
CA ILE A 7 48.48 -43.38 -31.99
C ILE A 7 47.43 -42.30 -32.15
N ILE A 8 46.74 -42.24 -33.28
CA ILE A 8 45.68 -41.26 -33.55
C ILE A 8 44.50 -41.49 -32.57
N ALA A 9 44.06 -42.75 -32.39
CA ALA A 9 43.02 -43.05 -31.43
C ALA A 9 43.39 -42.67 -30.00
N GLY A 10 44.62 -42.90 -29.58
CA GLY A 10 45.16 -42.48 -28.28
C GLY A 10 45.19 -40.98 -28.10
N ALA A 11 45.59 -40.21 -29.12
CA ALA A 11 45.60 -38.76 -29.10
C ALA A 11 44.18 -38.19 -29.02
N VAL A 12 43.23 -38.73 -29.76
CA VAL A 12 41.81 -38.33 -29.73
C VAL A 12 41.21 -38.65 -28.34
N ALA A 13 41.51 -39.81 -27.76
CA ALA A 13 41.05 -40.15 -26.41
C ALA A 13 41.59 -39.20 -25.34
N LEU A 14 42.85 -38.80 -25.42
CA LEU A 14 43.48 -37.81 -24.53
C LEU A 14 42.85 -36.42 -24.68
N LEU A 15 42.54 -35.98 -25.90
CA LEU A 15 41.87 -34.71 -26.15
C LEU A 15 40.43 -34.73 -25.60
N LEU A 16 39.70 -35.83 -25.79
CA LEU A 16 38.34 -36.00 -25.24
C LEU A 16 38.31 -36.02 -23.71
N THR A 17 39.22 -36.75 -23.07
CA THR A 17 39.33 -36.75 -21.61
C THR A 17 39.75 -35.39 -21.07
N GLY A 18 40.66 -34.70 -21.69
CA GLY A 18 41.05 -33.33 -21.34
C GLY A 18 39.87 -32.35 -21.46
N TYR A 19 39.10 -32.46 -22.55
CA TYR A 19 37.90 -31.63 -22.75
C TYR A 19 36.82 -31.90 -21.68
N VAL A 20 36.56 -33.17 -21.37
CA VAL A 20 35.59 -33.56 -20.32
C VAL A 20 36.03 -33.05 -18.95
N ALA A 21 37.32 -33.23 -18.61
CA ALA A 21 37.89 -32.73 -17.38
C ALA A 21 37.80 -31.19 -17.25
N TRP A 22 38.14 -30.47 -18.34
CA TRP A 22 38.03 -29.02 -18.38
C TRP A 22 36.57 -28.56 -18.24
N ARG A 23 35.64 -29.22 -18.91
CA ARG A 23 34.20 -28.91 -18.83
C ARG A 23 33.65 -29.18 -17.45
N PHE A 24 34.06 -30.27 -16.79
CA PHE A 24 33.69 -30.58 -15.41
C PHE A 24 34.27 -29.53 -14.46
N TYR A 25 35.54 -29.17 -14.56
CA TYR A 25 36.14 -28.14 -13.73
C TYR A 25 35.43 -26.79 -13.87
N ARG A 26 35.16 -26.37 -15.09
CA ARG A 26 34.42 -25.14 -15.37
C ARG A 26 32.99 -25.16 -14.75
N HIS A 27 32.37 -26.33 -14.75
CA HIS A 27 31.07 -26.50 -14.14
C HIS A 27 31.13 -26.39 -12.60
N GLN A 28 32.15 -26.97 -11.96
CA GLN A 28 32.39 -26.82 -10.51
C GLN A 28 32.67 -25.38 -10.10
N CYS A 29 33.42 -24.64 -10.91
CA CYS A 29 33.63 -23.20 -10.69
C CYS A 29 32.30 -22.41 -10.72
N LEU A 30 31.43 -22.69 -11.69
CA LEU A 30 30.09 -22.08 -11.77
C LEU A 30 29.24 -22.32 -10.49
N LEU A 31 29.25 -23.54 -9.98
CA LEU A 31 28.51 -23.89 -8.74
C LEU A 31 29.08 -23.16 -7.53
N ARG A 32 30.42 -23.10 -7.41
CA ARG A 32 31.10 -22.36 -6.36
C ARG A 32 30.76 -20.88 -6.36
N ASP A 33 30.77 -20.26 -7.54
CA ASP A 33 30.48 -18.85 -7.70
C ASP A 33 29.00 -18.53 -7.35
N ARG A 34 28.08 -19.42 -7.71
CA ARG A 34 26.67 -19.32 -7.32
C ARG A 34 26.49 -19.45 -5.82
N ALA A 35 27.18 -20.39 -5.18
CA ALA A 35 27.13 -20.56 -3.74
C ALA A 35 27.67 -19.32 -3.00
N HIS A 36 28.73 -18.70 -3.55
CA HIS A 36 29.29 -17.45 -3.02
C HIS A 36 28.25 -16.30 -3.13
N LEU A 37 27.66 -16.08 -4.31
CA LEU A 37 26.65 -15.06 -4.53
C LEU A 37 25.44 -15.23 -3.61
N MET A 38 24.96 -16.47 -3.45
CA MET A 38 23.87 -16.76 -2.54
C MET A 38 24.22 -16.45 -1.07
N ARG A 39 25.44 -16.77 -0.65
CA ARG A 39 25.93 -16.44 0.70
C ARG A 39 26.02 -14.94 0.92
N GLU A 40 26.48 -14.18 -0.08
CA GLU A 40 26.52 -12.72 -0.01
C GLU A 40 25.12 -12.11 0.06
N ALA A 41 24.17 -12.59 -0.76
CA ALA A 41 22.78 -12.16 -0.71
C ALA A 41 22.19 -12.37 0.69
N VAL A 42 22.38 -13.56 1.28
CA VAL A 42 21.91 -13.84 2.66
C VAL A 42 22.59 -12.93 3.69
N ARG A 43 23.92 -12.70 3.57
CA ARG A 43 24.67 -11.83 4.50
C ARG A 43 24.19 -10.38 4.43
N ASN A 44 23.83 -9.90 3.24
CA ASN A 44 23.33 -8.56 3.01
C ASN A 44 21.80 -8.46 3.22
N ARG A 45 21.13 -9.54 3.67
CA ARG A 45 19.68 -9.64 3.84
C ARG A 45 18.89 -9.36 2.54
N ASP A 46 19.51 -9.60 1.39
CA ASP A 46 18.85 -9.47 0.08
C ASP A 46 18.21 -10.80 -0.32
N PHE A 47 17.00 -11.02 0.14
CA PHE A 47 16.20 -12.21 -0.20
C PHE A 47 15.41 -12.04 -1.50
N THR A 48 15.59 -10.94 -2.23
CA THR A 48 14.98 -10.73 -3.56
C THR A 48 15.83 -11.34 -4.66
N PHE A 49 17.11 -11.57 -4.40
CA PHE A 49 18.07 -12.13 -5.35
C PHE A 49 17.67 -13.53 -5.82
N ARG A 50 17.79 -13.78 -7.12
CA ARG A 50 17.48 -15.08 -7.74
C ARG A 50 18.62 -15.51 -8.62
N LEU A 51 19.05 -16.74 -8.46
CA LEU A 51 20.07 -17.35 -9.30
C LEU A 51 19.44 -18.02 -10.54
N PRO A 52 20.05 -17.84 -11.73
CA PRO A 52 19.54 -18.43 -12.95
C PRO A 52 19.67 -19.95 -12.95
N LEU A 53 18.68 -20.67 -13.52
CA LEU A 53 18.67 -22.12 -13.61
C LEU A 53 19.42 -22.67 -14.85
N LYS A 54 19.89 -21.80 -15.74
CA LYS A 54 20.62 -22.19 -16.96
C LYS A 54 21.99 -22.81 -16.61
N GLY A 55 22.40 -23.83 -17.34
CA GLY A 55 23.71 -24.45 -17.22
C GLY A 55 23.85 -25.43 -16.05
N LEU A 56 22.75 -25.83 -15.41
CA LEU A 56 22.69 -26.82 -14.33
C LEU A 56 22.15 -28.16 -14.80
N PHE A 57 22.64 -29.24 -14.21
CA PHE A 57 22.08 -30.58 -14.35
C PHE A 57 20.72 -30.69 -13.62
N PHE A 58 20.00 -31.78 -13.88
CA PHE A 58 18.63 -31.96 -13.37
C PHE A 58 18.53 -31.81 -11.83
N GLY A 59 19.36 -32.51 -11.08
CA GLY A 59 19.35 -32.44 -9.61
C GLY A 59 19.78 -31.05 -9.07
N GLU A 60 20.80 -30.46 -9.67
CA GLU A 60 21.28 -29.12 -9.29
C GLU A 60 20.23 -28.03 -9.58
N ARG A 61 19.50 -28.19 -10.69
CA ARG A 61 18.40 -27.29 -11.05
C ARG A 61 17.26 -27.36 -10.03
N ALA A 62 16.91 -28.58 -9.59
CA ALA A 62 15.90 -28.78 -8.56
C ALA A 62 16.32 -28.12 -7.23
N MET A 63 17.58 -28.34 -6.82
CA MET A 63 18.15 -27.71 -5.62
C MET A 63 18.20 -26.18 -5.72
N GLN A 64 18.65 -25.65 -6.85
CA GLN A 64 18.71 -24.19 -7.08
C GLN A 64 17.31 -23.56 -7.07
N LYS A 65 16.32 -24.25 -7.63
CA LYS A 65 14.92 -23.82 -7.58
C LYS A 65 14.42 -23.77 -6.14
N ALA A 66 14.68 -24.82 -5.36
CA ALA A 66 14.30 -24.87 -3.94
C ALA A 66 14.97 -23.74 -3.13
N LEU A 67 16.24 -23.42 -3.40
CA LEU A 67 16.92 -22.28 -2.75
C LEU A 67 16.30 -20.93 -3.14
N ASN A 68 15.93 -20.75 -4.40
CA ASN A 68 15.24 -19.53 -4.86
C ASN A 68 13.84 -19.39 -4.22
N ASP A 69 13.10 -20.51 -4.09
CA ASP A 69 11.79 -20.54 -3.43
C ASP A 69 11.93 -20.25 -1.94
N LEU A 70 12.90 -20.86 -1.25
CA LEU A 70 13.22 -20.58 0.16
C LEU A 70 13.57 -19.09 0.38
N SER A 71 14.37 -18.48 -0.50
CA SER A 71 14.66 -17.04 -0.42
C SER A 71 13.40 -16.19 -0.57
N LYS A 72 12.47 -16.60 -1.42
CA LYS A 72 11.16 -15.93 -1.56
C LYS A 72 10.36 -16.01 -0.26
N ASP A 73 10.29 -17.20 0.34
CA ASP A 73 9.53 -17.44 1.57
C ASP A 73 10.14 -16.65 2.75
N ILE A 74 11.47 -16.62 2.87
CA ILE A 74 12.16 -15.82 3.89
C ILE A 74 11.85 -14.32 3.71
N ASN A 75 11.86 -13.82 2.46
CA ASN A 75 11.53 -12.42 2.19
C ASN A 75 10.10 -12.08 2.64
N VAL A 76 9.13 -12.95 2.31
CA VAL A 76 7.73 -12.80 2.74
C VAL A 76 7.61 -12.83 4.27
N LEU A 77 8.25 -13.80 4.93
CA LEU A 77 8.23 -13.93 6.39
C LEU A 77 8.88 -12.73 7.10
N THR A 78 9.98 -12.20 6.54
CA THR A 78 10.65 -11.01 7.10
C THR A 78 9.77 -9.79 6.98
N ALA A 79 9.16 -9.58 5.80
CA ALA A 79 8.23 -8.48 5.58
C ALA A 79 7.00 -8.58 6.50
N GLN A 80 6.46 -9.78 6.71
CA GLN A 80 5.35 -10.01 7.64
C GLN A 80 5.75 -9.67 9.08
N LYS A 81 6.92 -10.11 9.54
CA LYS A 81 7.41 -9.79 10.90
C LYS A 81 7.65 -8.29 11.11
N GLU A 82 8.14 -7.60 10.09
CA GLU A 82 8.29 -6.14 10.15
C GLU A 82 6.93 -5.47 10.30
N ILE A 83 5.94 -5.89 9.51
CA ILE A 83 4.56 -5.37 9.60
C ILE A 83 3.98 -5.65 10.99
N GLU A 84 4.08 -6.88 11.51
CA GLU A 84 3.59 -7.23 12.84
C GLU A 84 4.25 -6.39 13.95
N SER A 85 5.56 -6.19 13.85
CA SER A 85 6.32 -5.36 14.81
C SER A 85 5.87 -3.91 14.76
N TRP A 86 5.67 -3.34 13.57
CA TRP A 86 5.13 -2.01 13.38
C TRP A 86 3.70 -1.88 13.94
N GLN A 87 2.86 -2.88 13.72
CA GLN A 87 1.49 -2.91 14.24
C GLN A 87 1.47 -2.94 15.77
N LYS A 88 2.32 -3.77 16.38
CA LYS A 88 2.44 -3.85 17.84
C LYS A 88 2.91 -2.52 18.42
N LEU A 89 3.94 -1.92 17.83
CA LEU A 89 4.45 -0.61 18.24
C LEU A 89 3.37 0.48 18.12
N THR A 90 2.69 0.53 16.99
CA THR A 90 1.61 1.49 16.74
C THR A 90 0.47 1.33 17.72
N ARG A 91 0.08 0.09 18.05
CA ARG A 91 -0.98 -0.16 19.04
C ARG A 91 -0.61 0.41 20.41
N VAL A 92 0.63 0.18 20.86
CA VAL A 92 1.12 0.68 22.14
C VAL A 92 1.17 2.22 22.13
N LEU A 93 1.79 2.81 21.12
CA LEU A 93 1.89 4.27 20.99
C LEU A 93 0.52 4.94 20.93
N THR A 94 -0.40 4.38 20.15
CA THR A 94 -1.78 4.87 20.05
C THR A 94 -2.47 4.88 21.40
N HIS A 95 -2.33 3.81 22.16
CA HIS A 95 -2.92 3.69 23.49
C HIS A 95 -2.35 4.73 24.46
N GLU A 96 -1.04 4.89 24.50
CA GLU A 96 -0.37 5.85 25.38
C GLU A 96 -0.71 7.30 25.02
N ILE A 97 -0.73 7.64 23.73
CA ILE A 97 -1.11 8.98 23.28
C ILE A 97 -2.58 9.28 23.60
N MET A 98 -3.49 8.32 23.39
CA MET A 98 -4.90 8.49 23.74
C MET A 98 -5.11 8.65 25.26
N ASN A 99 -4.36 7.89 26.08
CA ASN A 99 -4.39 8.01 27.52
C ASN A 99 -3.92 9.39 28.00
N ALA A 100 -3.01 10.03 27.29
CA ALA A 100 -2.57 11.39 27.58
C ALA A 100 -3.53 12.47 27.05
N ALA A 101 -4.05 12.30 25.84
CA ALA A 101 -4.90 13.30 25.17
C ALA A 101 -6.32 13.37 25.78
N THR A 102 -6.90 12.22 26.16
CA THR A 102 -8.26 12.17 26.68
C THR A 102 -8.47 13.01 27.95
N PRO A 103 -7.60 12.91 28.98
CA PRO A 103 -7.72 13.79 30.17
C PRO A 103 -7.58 15.28 29.84
N ILE A 104 -6.66 15.63 28.92
CA ILE A 104 -6.45 17.03 28.51
C ILE A 104 -7.74 17.57 27.87
N SER A 105 -8.35 16.83 26.98
CA SER A 105 -9.64 17.21 26.36
C SER A 105 -10.74 17.35 27.40
N SER A 106 -10.86 16.37 28.31
CA SER A 106 -11.90 16.38 29.37
C SER A 106 -11.74 17.56 30.34
N ILE A 107 -10.51 17.85 30.77
CA ILE A 107 -10.23 18.98 31.65
C ILE A 107 -10.53 20.31 30.95
N SER A 108 -10.07 20.46 29.69
CA SER A 108 -10.34 21.67 28.90
C SER A 108 -11.85 21.88 28.71
N GLN A 109 -12.60 20.82 28.44
CA GLN A 109 -14.05 20.87 28.30
C GLN A 109 -14.75 21.27 29.61
N ALA A 110 -14.28 20.74 30.77
CA ALA A 110 -14.80 21.09 32.06
C ALA A 110 -14.57 22.58 32.37
N TYR A 111 -13.38 23.12 32.09
CA TYR A 111 -13.11 24.56 32.26
C TYR A 111 -13.95 25.44 31.33
N LEU A 112 -14.15 25.06 30.08
CA LEU A 112 -15.00 25.80 29.14
C LEU A 112 -16.48 25.78 29.50
N ALA A 113 -16.91 24.80 30.30
CA ALA A 113 -18.28 24.74 30.84
C ALA A 113 -18.47 25.62 32.08
N ASP A 114 -17.37 26.10 32.73
CA ASP A 114 -17.42 26.95 33.91
C ASP A 114 -17.81 28.39 33.51
N PRO A 115 -18.90 28.96 34.03
CA PRO A 115 -19.32 30.34 33.75
C PRO A 115 -18.27 31.37 34.09
N ASN A 116 -17.38 31.10 35.04
CA ASN A 116 -16.29 32.02 35.44
C ASN A 116 -15.16 32.14 34.45
N ILE A 117 -15.05 31.22 33.51
CA ILE A 117 -14.05 31.23 32.45
C ILE A 117 -14.56 31.97 31.20
N LYS A 118 -15.86 31.91 30.97
CA LYS A 118 -16.48 32.52 29.79
C LYS A 118 -16.28 34.03 29.74
N GLY A 119 -15.75 34.55 28.63
CA GLY A 119 -15.43 35.96 28.45
C GLY A 119 -14.14 36.40 29.11
N THR A 120 -13.38 35.51 29.74
CA THR A 120 -12.05 35.83 30.29
C THR A 120 -10.92 35.67 29.24
N PRO A 121 -9.76 36.27 29.43
CA PRO A 121 -8.59 36.07 28.55
C PRO A 121 -8.12 34.61 28.47
N TYR A 122 -8.55 33.75 29.39
CA TYR A 122 -8.15 32.34 29.43
C TYR A 122 -9.02 31.44 28.50
N GLU A 123 -10.21 31.91 28.13
CA GLU A 123 -11.15 31.10 27.31
C GLU A 123 -10.54 30.68 25.99
N GLU A 124 -9.93 31.61 25.25
CA GLU A 124 -9.26 31.32 23.96
C GLU A 124 -8.12 30.31 24.10
N GLY A 125 -7.32 30.43 25.17
CA GLY A 125 -6.23 29.50 25.45
C GLY A 125 -6.74 28.07 25.71
N ILE A 126 -7.81 27.94 26.51
CA ILE A 126 -8.41 26.63 26.82
C ILE A 126 -9.08 26.04 25.57
N GLN A 127 -9.76 26.83 24.75
CA GLN A 127 -10.30 26.39 23.45
C GLN A 127 -9.21 25.88 22.53
N ALA A 128 -8.06 26.56 22.46
CA ALA A 128 -6.92 26.12 21.66
C ALA A 128 -6.36 24.77 22.15
N ILE A 129 -6.26 24.57 23.46
CA ILE A 129 -5.83 23.31 24.09
C ILE A 129 -6.82 22.19 23.73
N GLN A 130 -8.13 22.43 23.91
CA GLN A 130 -9.16 21.45 23.55
C GLN A 130 -9.07 21.04 22.08
N LYS A 131 -9.04 22.02 21.17
CA LYS A 131 -8.94 21.78 19.73
C LYS A 131 -7.68 21.00 19.35
N THR A 132 -6.56 21.29 20.00
CA THR A 132 -5.30 20.58 19.76
C THR A 132 -5.39 19.13 20.25
N SER A 133 -5.97 18.89 21.43
CA SER A 133 -6.16 17.55 21.99
C SER A 133 -7.12 16.71 21.14
N GLU A 134 -8.20 17.30 20.65
CA GLU A 134 -9.13 16.65 19.70
C GLU A 134 -8.44 16.31 18.38
N SER A 135 -7.64 17.24 17.85
CA SER A 135 -6.87 17.01 16.63
C SER A 135 -5.88 15.87 16.80
N LEU A 136 -5.17 15.80 17.94
CA LEU A 136 -4.26 14.71 18.28
C LEU A 136 -4.99 13.38 18.40
N SER A 137 -6.15 13.35 19.06
CA SER A 137 -6.98 12.15 19.20
C SER A 137 -7.46 11.62 17.85
N ASN A 138 -7.88 12.53 16.96
CA ASN A 138 -8.28 12.18 15.59
C ASN A 138 -7.10 11.66 14.75
N PHE A 139 -5.93 12.31 14.88
CA PHE A 139 -4.69 11.86 14.24
C PHE A 139 -4.35 10.43 14.66
N VAL A 140 -4.34 10.15 15.96
CA VAL A 140 -4.01 8.84 16.52
C VAL A 140 -5.00 7.76 16.09
N ARG A 141 -6.31 8.05 16.06
CA ARG A 141 -7.33 7.12 15.53
C ARG A 141 -7.08 6.78 14.06
N ASN A 142 -6.83 7.79 13.25
CA ASN A 142 -6.56 7.61 11.83
C ASN A 142 -5.25 6.81 11.61
N PHE A 143 -4.20 7.09 12.40
CA PHE A 143 -2.95 6.36 12.35
C PHE A 143 -3.12 4.88 12.72
N ARG A 144 -3.95 4.59 13.73
CA ARG A 144 -4.31 3.23 14.10
C ARG A 144 -4.98 2.48 12.94
N THR A 145 -5.89 3.12 12.21
CA THR A 145 -6.61 2.51 11.08
C THR A 145 -5.66 2.16 9.93
N ILE A 146 -4.58 2.96 9.72
CA ILE A 146 -3.56 2.68 8.70
C ILE A 146 -2.71 1.46 9.05
N THR A 147 -2.42 1.24 10.33
CA THR A 147 -1.42 0.27 10.78
C THR A 147 -2.01 -1.07 11.25
N LEU A 148 -3.30 -1.11 11.56
CA LEU A 148 -3.95 -2.37 11.91
C LEU A 148 -4.44 -3.07 10.65
N VAL A 149 -3.99 -4.32 10.45
CA VAL A 149 -4.65 -5.24 9.53
C VAL A 149 -6.01 -5.56 10.15
N GLN A 150 -7.07 -4.94 9.64
CA GLN A 150 -8.42 -5.41 9.89
C GLN A 150 -8.61 -6.72 9.12
N GLU A 151 -9.24 -7.71 9.74
CA GLU A 151 -9.73 -8.87 9.00
C GLU A 151 -10.69 -8.35 7.92
N LEU A 152 -10.38 -8.65 6.66
CA LEU A 152 -11.17 -8.21 5.51
C LEU A 152 -12.46 -9.03 5.44
N ASP A 153 -13.59 -8.38 5.48
CA ASP A 153 -14.89 -8.99 5.17
C ASP A 153 -15.18 -8.86 3.66
N MET A 154 -14.47 -9.67 2.87
CA MET A 154 -14.56 -9.66 1.42
C MET A 154 -15.83 -10.35 0.93
N ARG A 155 -16.81 -9.58 0.46
CA ARG A 155 -18.09 -10.06 -0.07
C ARG A 155 -18.45 -9.41 -1.39
N GLU A 156 -19.51 -9.89 -2.03
CA GLU A 156 -20.11 -9.23 -3.19
C GLU A 156 -20.84 -7.97 -2.74
N VAL A 157 -20.34 -6.81 -3.16
CA VAL A 157 -20.86 -5.49 -2.80
C VAL A 157 -21.53 -4.87 -4.02
N ASN A 158 -22.81 -4.51 -3.90
CA ASN A 158 -23.54 -3.78 -4.94
C ASN A 158 -23.10 -2.31 -4.98
N LEU A 159 -22.42 -1.92 -6.06
CA LEU A 159 -21.89 -0.56 -6.22
C LEU A 159 -22.98 0.52 -6.29
N ALA A 160 -24.10 0.22 -6.94
CA ALA A 160 -25.21 1.17 -7.03
C ALA A 160 -25.84 1.43 -5.64
N GLY A 161 -25.91 0.40 -4.79
CA GLY A 161 -26.33 0.49 -3.40
C GLY A 161 -25.39 1.37 -2.57
N LEU A 162 -24.09 1.10 -2.70
CA LEU A 162 -23.04 1.85 -2.01
C LEU A 162 -23.06 3.34 -2.39
N CYS A 163 -23.22 3.65 -3.69
CA CYS A 163 -23.35 5.04 -4.17
C CYS A 163 -24.62 5.73 -3.63
N ARG A 164 -25.75 5.03 -3.51
CA ARG A 164 -26.97 5.60 -2.89
C ARG A 164 -26.73 5.96 -1.41
N SER A 165 -26.06 5.09 -0.66
CA SER A 165 -25.70 5.37 0.74
C SER A 165 -24.75 6.56 0.86
N LEU A 166 -23.73 6.64 -0.02
CA LEU A 166 -22.80 7.77 -0.07
C LEU A 166 -23.53 9.09 -0.38
N ARG A 167 -24.43 9.08 -1.36
CA ARG A 167 -25.24 10.25 -1.75
C ARG A 167 -26.07 10.80 -0.59
N SER A 168 -26.61 9.94 0.26
CA SER A 168 -27.39 10.36 1.44
C SER A 168 -26.57 11.10 2.49
N LEU A 169 -25.24 10.88 2.53
CA LEU A 169 -24.32 11.58 3.44
C LEU A 169 -23.95 12.99 2.95
N TYR A 170 -24.16 13.29 1.66
CA TYR A 170 -23.78 14.56 1.03
C TYR A 170 -24.92 15.08 0.16
N PRO A 171 -26.04 15.50 0.76
CA PRO A 171 -27.26 15.92 0.02
C PRO A 171 -27.07 17.21 -0.80
N ASP A 172 -26.11 18.04 -0.42
CA ASP A 172 -25.84 19.33 -1.09
C ASP A 172 -25.05 19.19 -2.41
N LEU A 173 -24.54 17.98 -2.70
CA LEU A 173 -23.84 17.72 -3.96
C LEU A 173 -24.80 17.25 -5.05
N THR A 174 -24.53 17.70 -6.28
CA THR A 174 -25.15 17.13 -7.48
C THR A 174 -24.44 15.83 -7.83
N TRP A 175 -25.19 14.73 -7.95
CA TRP A 175 -24.65 13.41 -8.20
C TRP A 175 -25.04 12.89 -9.58
N HIS A 176 -24.03 12.49 -10.35
CA HIS A 176 -24.16 11.72 -11.56
C HIS A 176 -23.65 10.30 -11.31
N THR A 177 -24.42 9.30 -11.73
CA THR A 177 -24.04 7.89 -11.50
C THR A 177 -24.31 7.09 -12.76
N ASP A 178 -23.26 6.47 -13.31
CA ASP A 178 -23.33 5.58 -14.48
C ASP A 178 -22.84 4.20 -14.07
N ILE A 179 -23.69 3.49 -13.32
CA ILE A 179 -23.46 2.15 -12.79
C ILE A 179 -24.74 1.34 -12.99
N ALA A 180 -24.63 0.19 -13.66
CA ALA A 180 -25.78 -0.70 -13.81
C ALA A 180 -26.26 -1.19 -12.43
N PRO A 181 -27.59 -1.32 -12.20
CA PRO A 181 -28.13 -1.66 -10.87
C PRO A 181 -27.57 -2.95 -10.25
N ASP A 182 -27.21 -3.91 -11.10
CA ASP A 182 -26.72 -5.23 -10.69
C ASP A 182 -25.19 -5.32 -10.62
N THR A 183 -24.50 -4.19 -10.78
CA THR A 183 -23.04 -4.18 -10.73
C THR A 183 -22.55 -4.48 -9.33
N CYS A 184 -21.90 -5.64 -9.18
CA CYS A 184 -21.25 -6.05 -7.94
C CYS A 184 -19.73 -6.15 -8.12
N ILE A 185 -19.01 -5.90 -7.04
CA ILE A 185 -17.57 -6.13 -6.92
C ILE A 185 -17.28 -6.92 -5.65
N ARG A 186 -16.22 -7.69 -5.66
CA ARG A 186 -15.74 -8.36 -4.45
C ARG A 186 -14.90 -7.37 -3.63
N ALA A 187 -15.46 -6.92 -2.50
CA ALA A 187 -14.86 -5.89 -1.66
C ALA A 187 -15.30 -6.03 -0.21
N ASP A 188 -14.61 -5.34 0.70
CA ASP A 188 -15.11 -5.02 2.03
C ASP A 188 -15.93 -3.73 1.91
N GLU A 189 -17.24 -3.84 2.14
CA GLU A 189 -18.20 -2.74 1.97
C GLU A 189 -17.88 -1.55 2.88
N SER A 190 -17.47 -1.79 4.10
CA SER A 190 -17.15 -0.74 5.08
C SER A 190 -15.90 0.04 4.68
N MET A 191 -14.86 -0.66 4.24
CA MET A 191 -13.64 -0.03 3.73
C MET A 191 -13.88 0.72 2.43
N MET A 192 -14.67 0.15 1.51
CA MET A 192 -15.02 0.83 0.26
C MET A 192 -15.83 2.10 0.52
N MET A 193 -16.82 2.04 1.43
CA MET A 193 -17.58 3.22 1.86
C MET A 193 -16.64 4.29 2.45
N GLN A 194 -15.67 3.90 3.28
CA GLN A 194 -14.70 4.83 3.86
C GLN A 194 -13.80 5.47 2.79
N VAL A 195 -13.35 4.70 1.79
CA VAL A 195 -12.59 5.22 0.64
C VAL A 195 -13.42 6.27 -0.11
N LEU A 196 -14.65 5.94 -0.48
CA LEU A 196 -15.53 6.84 -1.23
C LEU A 196 -15.88 8.09 -0.44
N THR A 197 -16.19 7.96 0.85
CA THR A 197 -16.44 9.09 1.77
C THR A 197 -15.24 10.03 1.84
N ASN A 198 -14.03 9.47 1.90
CA ASN A 198 -12.82 10.26 1.97
C ASN A 198 -12.53 11.01 0.64
N LEU A 199 -12.74 10.36 -0.50
CA LEU A 199 -12.62 11.00 -1.81
C LEU A 199 -13.66 12.12 -1.98
N THR A 200 -14.90 11.89 -1.56
CA THR A 200 -15.99 12.88 -1.60
C THR A 200 -15.70 14.05 -0.67
N LYS A 201 -15.24 13.80 0.56
CA LYS A 201 -14.84 14.85 1.50
C LYS A 201 -13.73 15.72 0.91
N ASN A 202 -12.72 15.10 0.27
CA ASN A 202 -11.66 15.84 -0.39
C ASN A 202 -12.19 16.71 -1.55
N ALA A 203 -13.17 16.23 -2.30
CA ALA A 203 -13.84 17.01 -3.36
C ALA A 203 -14.59 18.22 -2.80
N VAL A 204 -15.40 18.03 -1.75
CA VAL A 204 -16.13 19.13 -1.06
C VAL A 204 -15.14 20.17 -0.52
N GLU A 205 -14.07 19.77 0.12
CA GLU A 205 -13.02 20.66 0.62
C GLU A 205 -12.27 21.39 -0.50
N ALA A 206 -12.27 20.85 -1.73
CA ALA A 206 -11.76 21.49 -2.94
C ALA A 206 -12.82 22.37 -3.64
N GLY A 207 -14.00 22.57 -3.03
CA GLY A 207 -15.09 23.40 -3.57
C GLY A 207 -15.91 22.71 -4.66
N ALA A 208 -15.96 21.37 -4.67
CA ALA A 208 -16.82 20.66 -5.61
C ALA A 208 -18.30 20.84 -5.28
N THR A 209 -19.11 21.01 -6.31
CA THR A 209 -20.58 21.03 -6.30
C THR A 209 -21.16 19.79 -6.98
N ASP A 210 -20.34 19.14 -7.83
CA ASP A 210 -20.76 18.02 -8.66
C ASP A 210 -19.80 16.85 -8.49
N MET A 211 -20.38 15.65 -8.32
CA MET A 211 -19.69 14.37 -8.26
C MET A 211 -20.24 13.44 -9.33
N ASP A 212 -19.34 12.67 -9.94
CA ASP A 212 -19.69 11.65 -10.94
C ASP A 212 -19.01 10.33 -10.60
N ILE A 213 -19.81 9.26 -10.52
CA ILE A 213 -19.30 7.91 -10.25
C ILE A 213 -19.72 6.98 -11.39
N ARG A 214 -18.72 6.37 -12.06
CA ARG A 214 -18.94 5.48 -13.19
C ARG A 214 -18.20 4.16 -13.01
N TRP A 215 -18.79 3.11 -13.53
CA TRP A 215 -18.17 1.81 -13.60
C TRP A 215 -17.89 1.38 -15.04
N ASN A 216 -16.61 1.21 -15.36
CA ASN A 216 -16.18 0.60 -16.62
C ASN A 216 -14.88 -0.20 -16.36
N LYS A 217 -15.01 -1.48 -15.95
CA LYS A 217 -13.90 -2.33 -15.49
C LYS A 217 -13.08 -1.76 -14.32
N ALA A 218 -13.30 -0.53 -13.95
CA ALA A 218 -12.77 0.19 -12.80
C ALA A 218 -13.83 1.18 -12.32
N LEU A 219 -13.73 1.61 -11.05
CA LEU A 219 -14.60 2.63 -10.50
C LEU A 219 -13.92 4.00 -10.67
N TYR A 220 -14.57 4.89 -11.42
CA TYR A 220 -14.14 6.28 -11.64
C TYR A 220 -14.92 7.18 -10.72
N VAL A 221 -14.22 7.95 -9.90
CA VAL A 221 -14.80 8.93 -8.96
C VAL A 221 -14.30 10.30 -9.36
N SER A 222 -15.17 11.11 -9.95
CA SER A 222 -14.82 12.40 -10.54
C SER A 222 -15.52 13.55 -9.83
N ASN A 223 -14.90 14.73 -9.81
CA ASN A 223 -15.47 15.94 -9.25
C ASN A 223 -15.04 17.19 -10.04
N ASN A 224 -15.85 18.28 -9.92
CA ASN A 224 -15.60 19.55 -10.55
C ASN A 224 -14.84 20.56 -9.66
N GLY A 225 -14.39 20.17 -8.47
CA GLY A 225 -13.62 21.00 -7.55
C GLY A 225 -12.28 21.46 -8.11
N ALA A 226 -11.53 22.23 -7.33
CA ALA A 226 -10.20 22.67 -7.74
C ALA A 226 -9.31 21.48 -8.14
N PRO A 227 -8.59 21.57 -9.27
CA PRO A 227 -7.72 20.48 -9.73
C PRO A 227 -6.53 20.29 -8.80
N ILE A 228 -6.02 19.05 -8.73
CA ILE A 228 -4.82 18.74 -7.98
C ILE A 228 -3.61 19.28 -8.76
N PRO A 229 -2.80 20.20 -8.19
CA PRO A 229 -1.63 20.76 -8.83
C PRO A 229 -0.62 19.66 -9.24
N ALA A 230 0.08 19.87 -10.36
CA ALA A 230 1.00 18.87 -10.89
C ALA A 230 2.13 18.53 -9.91
N GLU A 231 2.60 19.53 -9.17
CA GLU A 231 3.72 19.43 -8.20
C GLU A 231 3.42 18.47 -7.04
N VAL A 232 2.14 18.37 -6.65
CA VAL A 232 1.74 17.56 -5.49
C VAL A 232 1.25 16.16 -5.86
N ARG A 233 1.07 15.86 -7.16
CA ARG A 233 0.53 14.56 -7.62
C ARG A 233 1.40 13.37 -7.22
N GLY A 234 2.72 13.57 -7.19
CA GLY A 234 3.68 12.55 -6.79
C GLY A 234 3.59 12.17 -5.31
N GLU A 235 3.23 13.14 -4.47
CA GLU A 235 3.27 13.02 -3.02
C GLU A 235 1.89 12.91 -2.36
N MET A 236 0.80 13.12 -3.11
CA MET A 236 -0.56 13.15 -2.57
C MET A 236 -1.00 11.87 -1.84
N PHE A 237 -0.36 10.74 -2.11
CA PHE A 237 -0.59 9.47 -1.43
C PHE A 237 0.44 9.16 -0.34
N VAL A 238 1.42 10.05 -0.10
CA VAL A 238 2.38 9.91 0.99
C VAL A 238 1.67 10.24 2.31
N PRO A 239 1.77 9.40 3.34
CA PRO A 239 1.18 9.70 4.64
C PRO A 239 1.68 11.04 5.18
N PHE A 240 0.77 11.80 5.80
CA PHE A 240 1.00 13.14 6.38
C PHE A 240 1.28 14.27 5.38
N PHE A 241 1.35 13.99 4.09
CA PHE A 241 1.43 15.03 3.07
C PHE A 241 0.08 15.74 2.93
N THR A 242 0.08 17.06 3.10
CA THR A 242 -1.11 17.90 2.95
C THR A 242 -0.74 19.32 2.52
N THR A 243 -1.56 19.88 1.65
CA THR A 243 -1.50 21.30 1.26
C THR A 243 -2.50 22.15 2.04
N LYS A 244 -3.31 21.52 2.91
CA LYS A 244 -4.39 22.18 3.67
C LYS A 244 -3.90 22.54 5.08
N ARG A 245 -4.24 23.73 5.59
CA ARG A 245 -3.87 24.18 6.93
C ARG A 245 -4.40 23.31 8.07
N SER A 246 -5.56 22.63 7.87
CA SER A 246 -6.20 21.80 8.88
C SER A 246 -6.29 20.32 8.47
N GLY A 247 -5.63 19.93 7.38
CA GLY A 247 -5.66 18.55 6.88
C GLY A 247 -4.66 17.66 7.59
N SER A 248 -5.06 16.45 8.00
CA SER A 248 -4.15 15.45 8.59
C SER A 248 -3.16 14.84 7.59
N GLY A 249 -3.39 14.99 6.27
CA GLY A 249 -2.59 14.36 5.22
C GLY A 249 -2.69 12.82 5.17
N ILE A 250 -3.66 12.23 5.89
CA ILE A 250 -3.77 10.78 6.03
C ILE A 250 -4.82 10.19 5.07
N GLY A 251 -5.81 10.97 4.70
CA GLY A 251 -6.99 10.49 4.00
C GLY A 251 -6.68 9.70 2.71
N LEU A 252 -5.92 10.29 1.78
CA LEU A 252 -5.59 9.63 0.51
C LEU A 252 -4.65 8.45 0.66
N SER A 253 -3.67 8.52 1.57
CA SER A 253 -2.77 7.39 1.86
C SER A 253 -3.54 6.21 2.46
N LEU A 254 -4.47 6.47 3.39
CA LEU A 254 -5.36 5.46 3.97
C LEU A 254 -6.29 4.86 2.91
N SER A 255 -6.90 5.68 2.05
CA SER A 255 -7.74 5.20 0.94
C SER A 255 -6.96 4.27 0.01
N ARG A 256 -5.72 4.65 -0.32
CA ARG A 256 -4.83 3.80 -1.15
C ARG A 256 -4.51 2.47 -0.46
N GLN A 257 -4.22 2.49 0.82
CA GLN A 257 -3.92 1.27 1.57
C GLN A 257 -5.14 0.35 1.66
N MET A 258 -6.34 0.90 1.95
CA MET A 258 -7.59 0.13 2.00
C MET A 258 -7.92 -0.52 0.65
N THR A 259 -7.66 0.17 -0.47
CA THR A 259 -7.85 -0.43 -1.80
C THR A 259 -6.83 -1.53 -2.09
N VAL A 260 -5.55 -1.32 -1.72
CA VAL A 260 -4.49 -2.34 -1.88
C VAL A 260 -4.78 -3.59 -1.05
N MET A 261 -5.25 -3.46 0.19
CA MET A 261 -5.63 -4.60 1.03
C MET A 261 -6.73 -5.44 0.39
N GLN A 262 -7.63 -4.84 -0.38
CA GLN A 262 -8.71 -5.51 -1.11
C GLN A 262 -8.28 -6.02 -2.49
N GLY A 263 -6.98 -5.97 -2.82
CA GLY A 263 -6.44 -6.39 -4.12
C GLY A 263 -6.67 -5.38 -5.25
N MET A 264 -7.06 -4.14 -4.93
CA MET A 264 -7.34 -3.07 -5.88
C MET A 264 -6.27 -1.98 -5.82
N LYS A 265 -6.24 -1.09 -6.83
CA LYS A 265 -5.31 0.03 -6.91
C LYS A 265 -6.07 1.35 -7.01
N LEU A 266 -5.80 2.28 -6.08
CA LEU A 266 -6.26 3.67 -6.18
C LEU A 266 -5.19 4.52 -6.88
N SER A 267 -5.60 5.26 -7.90
CA SER A 267 -4.74 6.20 -8.65
C SER A 267 -5.50 7.45 -9.06
N LEU A 268 -4.76 8.49 -9.40
CA LEU A 268 -5.30 9.68 -10.07
C LEU A 268 -5.25 9.44 -11.58
N ALA A 269 -6.35 9.71 -12.30
CA ALA A 269 -6.37 9.63 -13.75
C ALA A 269 -5.45 10.70 -14.37
N GLU A 270 -4.67 10.35 -15.37
CA GLU A 270 -3.84 11.31 -16.12
C GLU A 270 -4.70 12.36 -16.82
N ARG A 271 -5.84 11.92 -17.35
CA ARG A 271 -6.86 12.78 -17.95
C ARG A 271 -8.17 12.57 -17.18
N PRO A 272 -8.73 13.62 -16.57
CA PRO A 272 -10.03 13.51 -15.91
C PRO A 272 -11.13 13.19 -16.91
N VAL A 273 -12.24 12.66 -16.43
CA VAL A 273 -13.47 12.49 -17.22
C VAL A 273 -13.91 13.87 -17.74
N PRO A 274 -14.35 13.99 -19.01
CA PRO A 274 -14.87 15.25 -19.56
C PRO A 274 -15.88 15.91 -18.62
N SER A 275 -15.82 17.24 -18.49
CA SER A 275 -16.59 18.08 -17.58
C SER A 275 -16.15 18.08 -16.11
N TYR A 276 -15.19 17.22 -15.72
CA TYR A 276 -14.62 17.17 -14.37
C TYR A 276 -13.15 17.57 -14.37
N ARG A 277 -12.64 18.01 -13.21
CA ARG A 277 -11.26 18.50 -13.06
C ARG A 277 -10.36 17.48 -12.35
N THR A 278 -10.95 16.61 -11.58
CA THR A 278 -10.24 15.55 -10.84
C THR A 278 -10.99 14.25 -11.00
N THR A 279 -10.29 13.15 -11.32
CA THR A 279 -10.85 11.81 -11.39
C THR A 279 -9.91 10.84 -10.69
N PHE A 280 -10.40 10.18 -9.66
CA PHE A 280 -9.74 9.03 -9.05
C PHE A 280 -10.24 7.75 -9.70
N VAL A 281 -9.34 6.76 -9.82
CA VAL A 281 -9.63 5.45 -10.42
C VAL A 281 -9.30 4.38 -9.39
N ILE A 282 -10.28 3.51 -9.10
CA ILE A 282 -10.11 2.30 -8.29
C ILE A 282 -10.26 1.12 -9.25
N ALA A 283 -9.13 0.47 -9.54
CA ALA A 283 -9.03 -0.65 -10.47
C ALA A 283 -8.73 -1.95 -9.72
N PRO A 284 -9.28 -3.11 -10.18
CA PRO A 284 -8.93 -4.43 -9.67
C PRO A 284 -7.45 -4.75 -9.84
#